data_dfdb2263c0dd99119bbe6abc32db1de9
#
_entry.id   dfdb2263c0dd99119bbe6abc32db1de9
#
_cell.length_a   1.000
_cell.length_b   1.000
_cell.length_c   1.000
_cell.angle_alpha   90.00
_cell.angle_beta   90.00
_cell.angle_gamma   90.00
#
_symmetry.space_group_name_H-M   'P 1'
#
loop_
_entity.id
_entity.type
_entity.pdbx_description
1 polymer ?
#
loop_
_entity_poly.entity_id
_entity_poly.type
_entity_poly.pdbx_seq_one_letter_code
_entity_poly.pdbx_strand_id
1 'polypeptide(L)'
;SHPKKLLSAPFLLKTIDLKNETNFPFQKQFEINIKENGQIHGLIGWWDCCFTDQQFFSNSPQSGNNSWGQLIFPFRYPINVKSGESVNISLMVLESSPSGLIDYKWKITHHSGSQEQDTFSGRFFDLQQFKQMRRDATPSLNEKGLIQSFILNHIDGKRSWDEIAESVMKTFPGKFASKEDVFKIVLPLSNFLKGN
;
A
#
# COMPACT_ATOMS: atom_id res chain seq x y z
N SER A 1 -9.25 -23.28 10.11
CA SER A 1 -8.09 -22.70 9.43
C SER A 1 -6.85 -23.51 9.81
N HIS A 2 -6.14 -24.04 8.83
CA HIS A 2 -4.87 -24.72 9.13
C HIS A 2 -3.88 -23.67 9.64
N PRO A 3 -3.12 -23.97 10.70
CA PRO A 3 -2.09 -23.07 11.19
C PRO A 3 -1.07 -22.84 10.07
N LYS A 4 -0.74 -21.58 9.81
CA LYS A 4 0.30 -21.21 8.85
C LYS A 4 1.63 -21.75 9.37
N LYS A 5 2.19 -22.75 8.70
CA LYS A 5 3.48 -23.31 9.09
C LYS A 5 4.61 -22.45 8.49
N LEU A 6 5.47 -21.92 9.36
CA LEU A 6 6.68 -21.21 8.93
C LEU A 6 7.82 -22.22 8.78
N LEU A 7 8.41 -22.29 7.58
CA LEU A 7 9.53 -23.20 7.27
C LEU A 7 10.90 -22.56 7.52
N SER A 8 10.92 -21.26 7.88
CA SER A 8 12.14 -20.50 8.14
C SER A 8 11.99 -19.62 9.38
N ALA A 9 13.10 -19.11 9.89
CA ALA A 9 13.06 -18.01 10.85
C ALA A 9 12.56 -16.71 10.17
N PRO A 10 11.98 -15.77 10.94
CA PRO A 10 11.72 -14.42 10.47
C PRO A 10 13.01 -13.73 9.99
N PHE A 11 12.86 -12.89 8.97
CA PHE A 11 13.91 -12.01 8.48
C PHE A 11 13.44 -10.56 8.61
N LEU A 12 14.25 -9.71 9.26
CA LEU A 12 13.96 -8.27 9.35
C LEU A 12 14.22 -7.60 8.00
N LEU A 13 13.14 -7.23 7.33
CA LEU A 13 13.22 -6.61 6.01
C LEU A 13 13.71 -5.17 6.12
N LYS A 14 13.07 -4.35 6.93
CA LYS A 14 13.39 -2.93 7.13
C LYS A 14 12.85 -2.45 8.48
N THR A 15 13.58 -1.54 9.12
CA THR A 15 13.08 -0.72 10.22
C THR A 15 12.72 0.66 9.66
N ILE A 16 11.57 1.19 10.04
CA ILE A 16 11.07 2.50 9.59
C ILE A 16 10.90 3.38 10.80
N ASP A 17 11.57 4.53 10.81
CA ASP A 17 11.30 5.59 11.78
C ASP A 17 10.21 6.51 11.21
N LEU A 18 9.01 6.42 11.77
CA LEU A 18 7.84 7.17 11.29
C LEU A 18 7.99 8.70 11.43
N LYS A 19 8.97 9.18 12.20
CA LYS A 19 9.23 10.62 12.36
C LYS A 19 10.12 11.17 11.25
N ASN A 20 11.03 10.34 10.72
CA ASN A 20 12.14 10.80 9.89
C ASN A 20 12.20 10.13 8.51
N GLU A 21 11.44 9.05 8.27
CA GLU A 21 11.57 8.27 7.05
C GLU A 21 10.28 8.23 6.23
N THR A 22 10.41 8.69 4.98
CA THR A 22 9.39 8.54 3.93
C THR A 22 9.91 7.73 2.74
N ASN A 23 10.94 6.90 2.95
CA ASN A 23 11.71 6.29 1.87
C ASN A 23 10.99 5.11 1.19
N PHE A 24 10.16 5.43 0.23
CA PHE A 24 9.75 4.57 -0.86
C PHE A 24 10.24 5.19 -2.18
N PRO A 25 10.69 4.42 -3.17
CA PRO A 25 10.74 2.96 -3.23
C PRO A 25 11.95 2.37 -2.48
N PHE A 26 11.86 1.08 -2.13
CA PHE A 26 13.04 0.35 -1.67
C PHE A 26 13.11 -1.05 -2.29
N GLN A 27 14.32 -1.58 -2.40
CA GLN A 27 14.57 -2.94 -2.84
C GLN A 27 15.52 -3.62 -1.85
N LYS A 28 15.25 -4.88 -1.53
CA LYS A 28 16.13 -5.70 -0.72
C LYS A 28 16.26 -7.11 -1.28
N GLN A 29 17.50 -7.60 -1.28
CA GLN A 29 17.81 -8.99 -1.56
C GLN A 29 18.31 -9.63 -0.28
N PHE A 30 17.86 -10.84 0.01
CA PHE A 30 18.21 -11.56 1.22
C PHE A 30 18.06 -13.07 1.01
N GLU A 31 18.79 -13.82 1.84
CA GLU A 31 18.74 -15.27 1.86
C GLU A 31 17.95 -15.75 3.07
N ILE A 32 17.12 -16.75 2.86
CA ILE A 32 16.34 -17.42 3.91
C ILE A 32 16.82 -18.86 4.02
N ASN A 33 17.23 -19.25 5.23
CA ASN A 33 17.59 -20.63 5.55
C ASN A 33 16.35 -21.43 5.95
N ILE A 34 16.16 -22.58 5.33
CA ILE A 34 15.03 -23.47 5.57
C ILE A 34 15.35 -24.35 6.78
N LYS A 35 14.44 -24.35 7.76
CA LYS A 35 14.58 -25.10 9.01
C LYS A 35 13.94 -26.46 8.96
N GLU A 36 12.93 -26.63 8.13
CA GLU A 36 12.14 -27.85 8.04
C GLU A 36 11.86 -28.22 6.60
N ASN A 37 11.77 -29.53 6.33
CA ASN A 37 11.30 -30.03 5.05
C ASN A 37 9.86 -29.60 4.80
N GLY A 38 9.55 -29.22 3.57
CA GLY A 38 8.21 -28.82 3.23
C GLY A 38 8.07 -28.26 1.85
N GLN A 39 6.94 -27.61 1.64
CA GLN A 39 6.61 -26.94 0.38
C GLN A 39 6.33 -25.46 0.68
N ILE A 40 7.08 -24.57 0.05
CA ILE A 40 6.88 -23.11 0.16
C ILE A 40 5.82 -22.70 -0.85
N HIS A 41 4.73 -22.10 -0.39
CA HIS A 41 3.66 -21.56 -1.22
C HIS A 41 3.75 -20.04 -1.41
N GLY A 42 4.59 -19.36 -0.63
CA GLY A 42 4.76 -17.91 -0.67
C GLY A 42 5.53 -17.38 0.52
N LEU A 43 5.66 -16.06 0.57
CA LEU A 43 6.19 -15.35 1.73
C LEU A 43 5.03 -14.75 2.51
N ILE A 44 5.23 -14.61 3.82
CA ILE A 44 4.32 -13.89 4.70
C ILE A 44 5.07 -12.73 5.33
N GLY A 45 4.54 -11.53 5.13
CA GLY A 45 5.06 -10.30 5.71
C GLY A 45 4.18 -9.80 6.84
N TRP A 46 4.81 -9.31 7.89
CA TRP A 46 4.13 -8.66 9.01
C TRP A 46 4.97 -7.48 9.49
N TRP A 47 4.46 -6.74 10.41
CA TRP A 47 5.14 -5.62 11.02
C TRP A 47 5.03 -5.66 12.55
N ASP A 48 6.07 -5.13 13.17
CA ASP A 48 6.17 -4.92 14.59
C ASP A 48 6.27 -3.41 14.81
N CYS A 49 5.46 -2.84 15.69
CA CYS A 49 5.45 -1.42 15.97
C CYS A 49 5.71 -1.15 17.45
N CYS A 50 6.73 -0.34 17.73
CA CYS A 50 7.02 0.20 19.04
C CYS A 50 6.47 1.63 19.12
N PHE A 51 5.40 1.84 19.88
CA PHE A 51 4.85 3.17 20.10
C PHE A 51 5.62 3.92 21.20
N THR A 52 6.03 3.18 22.22
CA THR A 52 6.90 3.63 23.32
C THR A 52 7.77 2.47 23.77
N ASP A 53 8.71 2.71 24.65
CA ASP A 53 9.56 1.64 25.23
C ASP A 53 8.78 0.53 25.94
N GLN A 54 7.51 0.78 26.27
CA GLN A 54 6.64 -0.17 26.98
C GLN A 54 5.44 -0.64 26.15
N GLN A 55 5.17 -0.03 24.98
CA GLN A 55 4.02 -0.36 24.15
C GLN A 55 4.48 -0.91 22.81
N PHE A 56 4.35 -2.21 22.67
CA PHE A 56 4.70 -2.97 21.50
C PHE A 56 3.45 -3.62 20.91
N PHE A 57 3.33 -3.58 19.60
CA PHE A 57 2.29 -4.27 18.84
C PHE A 57 2.94 -5.08 17.72
N SER A 58 2.45 -6.30 17.52
CA SER A 58 2.86 -7.15 16.42
C SER A 58 1.64 -7.80 15.76
N ASN A 59 1.61 -7.81 14.43
CA ASN A 59 0.66 -8.63 13.68
C ASN A 59 1.31 -9.91 13.12
N SER A 60 2.39 -10.37 13.77
CA SER A 60 3.03 -11.64 13.40
C SER A 60 2.05 -12.81 13.46
N PRO A 61 2.25 -13.86 12.64
CA PRO A 61 1.41 -15.08 12.70
C PRO A 61 1.41 -15.76 14.06
N GLN A 62 2.37 -15.45 14.93
CA GLN A 62 2.55 -16.02 16.26
C GLN A 62 1.99 -15.15 17.39
N SER A 63 1.64 -13.90 17.12
CA SER A 63 1.22 -12.93 18.14
C SER A 63 -0.25 -13.03 18.55
N GLY A 64 -0.96 -14.12 18.20
CA GLY A 64 -2.36 -14.33 18.55
C GLY A 64 -3.35 -13.63 17.61
N ASN A 65 -4.63 -13.67 17.99
CA ASN A 65 -5.69 -13.03 17.20
C ASN A 65 -5.66 -11.51 17.38
N ASN A 66 -5.35 -10.80 16.32
CA ASN A 66 -5.54 -9.36 16.22
C ASN A 66 -6.31 -9.02 14.94
N SER A 67 -6.85 -7.80 14.86
CA SER A 67 -7.66 -7.35 13.72
C SER A 67 -6.82 -7.01 12.47
N TRP A 68 -5.50 -7.08 12.58
CA TRP A 68 -4.58 -6.72 11.50
C TRP A 68 -4.11 -7.96 10.75
N GLY A 69 -4.34 -7.98 9.45
CA GLY A 69 -3.86 -9.06 8.58
C GLY A 69 -2.36 -8.98 8.32
N GLN A 70 -1.82 -10.07 7.79
CA GLN A 70 -0.47 -10.13 7.24
C GLN A 70 -0.51 -9.93 5.72
N LEU A 71 0.59 -9.43 5.14
CA LEU A 71 0.80 -9.44 3.70
C LEU A 71 1.20 -10.85 3.26
N ILE A 72 0.60 -11.33 2.19
CA ILE A 72 0.94 -12.62 1.58
C ILE A 72 1.47 -12.35 0.17
N PHE A 73 2.65 -12.89 -0.12
CA PHE A 73 3.30 -12.86 -1.43
C PHE A 73 3.31 -14.28 -1.99
N PRO A 74 2.24 -14.70 -2.69
CA PRO A 74 2.10 -16.07 -3.16
C PRO A 74 3.09 -16.38 -4.28
N PHE A 75 3.51 -17.63 -4.39
CA PHE A 75 4.26 -18.12 -5.54
C PHE A 75 3.31 -18.79 -6.54
N ARG A 76 3.60 -18.62 -7.83
CA ARG A 76 2.81 -19.24 -8.90
C ARG A 76 2.83 -20.77 -8.80
N TYR A 77 3.98 -21.29 -8.45
CA TYR A 77 4.18 -22.73 -8.24
C TYR A 77 4.86 -22.96 -6.90
N PRO A 78 4.35 -23.88 -6.07
CA PRO A 78 5.00 -24.25 -4.84
C PRO A 78 6.40 -24.83 -5.07
N ILE A 79 7.31 -24.58 -4.14
CA ILE A 79 8.71 -25.04 -4.20
C ILE A 79 8.95 -26.05 -3.08
N ASN A 80 9.39 -27.25 -3.46
CA ASN A 80 9.80 -28.26 -2.48
C ASN A 80 11.18 -27.89 -1.95
N VAL A 81 11.33 -27.89 -0.63
CA VAL A 81 12.56 -27.53 0.07
C VAL A 81 12.88 -28.51 1.18
N LYS A 82 14.15 -28.65 1.49
CA LYS A 82 14.65 -29.46 2.59
C LYS A 82 15.27 -28.60 3.66
N SER A 83 15.29 -29.11 4.88
CA SER A 83 16.02 -28.48 5.99
C SER A 83 17.50 -28.34 5.64
N GLY A 84 18.07 -27.18 5.91
CA GLY A 84 19.44 -26.82 5.58
C GLY A 84 19.62 -26.19 4.19
N GLU A 85 18.62 -26.23 3.33
CA GLU A 85 18.66 -25.47 2.06
C GLU A 85 18.44 -23.99 2.30
N SER A 86 18.87 -23.16 1.34
CA SER A 86 18.59 -21.73 1.32
C SER A 86 17.86 -21.32 0.05
N VAL A 87 17.08 -20.25 0.16
CA VAL A 87 16.40 -19.60 -0.95
C VAL A 87 16.75 -18.13 -0.98
N ASN A 88 17.03 -17.60 -2.15
CA ASN A 88 17.29 -16.18 -2.35
C ASN A 88 16.00 -15.46 -2.70
N ILE A 89 15.71 -14.39 -1.99
CA ILE A 89 14.53 -13.54 -2.18
C ILE A 89 14.99 -12.15 -2.62
N SER A 90 14.32 -11.60 -3.62
CA SER A 90 14.37 -10.17 -3.94
C SER A 90 12.97 -9.61 -3.77
N LEU A 91 12.83 -8.59 -2.94
CA LEU A 91 11.59 -7.85 -2.75
C LEU A 91 11.82 -6.39 -3.11
N MET A 92 10.96 -5.87 -3.96
CA MET A 92 10.92 -4.46 -4.33
C MET A 92 9.55 -3.89 -3.95
N VAL A 93 9.57 -2.73 -3.31
CA VAL A 93 8.38 -1.97 -2.92
C VAL A 93 8.41 -0.66 -3.68
N LEU A 94 7.37 -0.41 -4.46
CA LEU A 94 7.24 0.74 -5.35
C LEU A 94 6.03 1.56 -4.94
N GLU A 95 6.15 2.87 -5.00
CA GLU A 95 5.01 3.77 -4.91
C GLU A 95 4.48 4.02 -6.31
N SER A 96 3.21 3.67 -6.56
CA SER A 96 2.53 3.99 -7.81
C SER A 96 2.01 5.41 -7.76
N SER A 97 2.79 6.34 -8.31
CA SER A 97 2.33 7.70 -8.54
C SER A 97 1.34 7.73 -9.72
N PRO A 98 0.24 8.51 -9.65
CA PRO A 98 -0.13 9.52 -8.64
C PRO A 98 -1.12 8.99 -7.57
N SER A 99 -1.41 7.70 -7.55
CA SER A 99 -2.48 7.13 -6.69
C SER A 99 -2.06 6.90 -5.24
N GLY A 100 -0.76 7.02 -4.91
CA GLY A 100 -0.23 6.68 -3.59
C GLY A 100 -0.37 5.19 -3.22
N LEU A 101 -0.73 4.34 -4.19
CA LEU A 101 -0.79 2.91 -3.99
C LEU A 101 0.62 2.31 -3.95
N ILE A 102 0.79 1.31 -3.14
CA ILE A 102 2.05 0.58 -3.03
C ILE A 102 1.96 -0.67 -3.89
N ASP A 103 2.94 -0.83 -4.77
CA ASP A 103 3.16 -2.03 -5.56
C ASP A 103 4.32 -2.84 -5.02
N TYR A 104 4.15 -4.14 -5.08
CA TYR A 104 5.17 -5.09 -4.67
C TYR A 104 5.59 -5.94 -5.87
N LYS A 105 6.89 -6.16 -5.99
CA LYS A 105 7.47 -7.12 -6.91
C LYS A 105 8.39 -8.03 -6.12
N TRP A 106 8.20 -9.35 -6.24
CA TRP A 106 9.01 -10.32 -5.52
C TRP A 106 9.48 -11.44 -6.42
N LYS A 107 10.70 -11.89 -6.17
CA LYS A 107 11.34 -12.98 -6.87
C LYS A 107 11.90 -13.95 -5.86
N ILE A 108 11.68 -15.23 -6.09
CA ILE A 108 12.37 -16.30 -5.38
C ILE A 108 13.29 -17.03 -6.34
N THR A 109 14.50 -17.33 -5.90
CA THR A 109 15.48 -18.15 -6.63
C THR A 109 15.93 -19.30 -5.73
N HIS A 110 15.80 -20.49 -6.24
CA HIS A 110 16.18 -21.75 -5.63
C HIS A 110 16.93 -22.60 -6.65
N HIS A 111 17.64 -23.65 -6.23
CA HIS A 111 18.39 -24.53 -7.15
C HIS A 111 17.50 -25.15 -8.24
N SER A 112 16.21 -25.35 -7.97
CA SER A 112 15.24 -25.88 -8.94
C SER A 112 14.72 -24.84 -9.95
N GLY A 113 15.08 -23.56 -9.82
CA GLY A 113 14.65 -22.50 -10.71
C GLY A 113 14.32 -21.19 -10.01
N SER A 114 13.76 -20.27 -10.76
CA SER A 114 13.30 -18.99 -10.21
C SER A 114 11.91 -18.63 -10.72
N GLN A 115 11.17 -17.88 -9.92
CA GLN A 115 9.90 -17.30 -10.32
C GLN A 115 9.75 -15.89 -9.75
N GLU A 116 9.08 -15.05 -10.52
CA GLU A 116 8.87 -13.64 -10.19
C GLU A 116 7.38 -13.32 -10.34
N GLN A 117 6.86 -12.52 -9.42
CA GLN A 117 5.49 -12.05 -9.39
C GLN A 117 5.46 -10.59 -8.94
N ASP A 118 4.35 -9.92 -9.23
CA ASP A 118 4.10 -8.55 -8.80
C ASP A 118 2.60 -8.32 -8.56
N THR A 119 2.29 -7.23 -7.86
CA THR A 119 0.89 -6.82 -7.64
C THR A 119 0.34 -6.04 -8.81
N PHE A 120 1.19 -5.47 -9.65
CA PHE A 120 0.78 -4.68 -10.81
C PHE A 120 0.09 -5.53 -11.87
N SER A 121 0.63 -6.70 -12.19
CA SER A 121 0.06 -7.62 -13.19
C SER A 121 -1.31 -8.18 -12.81
N GLY A 122 -1.67 -8.16 -11.52
CA GLY A 122 -2.99 -8.58 -11.02
C GLY A 122 -4.04 -7.49 -10.97
N ARG A 123 -3.70 -6.25 -11.33
CA ARG A 123 -4.68 -5.16 -11.33
C ARG A 123 -5.62 -5.26 -12.52
N PHE A 124 -6.91 -5.14 -12.23
CA PHE A 124 -7.89 -4.92 -13.27
C PHE A 124 -7.74 -3.50 -13.81
N PHE A 125 -7.34 -3.39 -15.06
CA PHE A 125 -7.37 -2.09 -15.76
C PHE A 125 -8.77 -1.81 -16.24
N ASP A 126 -9.35 -0.70 -15.79
CA ASP A 126 -10.52 -0.16 -16.45
C ASP A 126 -10.11 0.38 -17.82
N LEU A 127 -10.62 -0.27 -18.87
CA LEU A 127 -10.35 0.12 -20.26
C LEU A 127 -10.74 1.57 -20.56
N GLN A 128 -11.75 2.12 -19.85
CA GLN A 128 -12.14 3.52 -19.98
C GLN A 128 -11.10 4.44 -19.36
N GLN A 129 -10.57 4.13 -18.17
CA GLN A 129 -9.49 4.87 -17.57
C GLN A 129 -8.24 4.82 -18.45
N PHE A 130 -7.91 3.65 -18.99
CA PHE A 130 -6.77 3.51 -19.90
C PHE A 130 -6.91 4.37 -21.17
N LYS A 131 -8.11 4.43 -21.76
CA LYS A 131 -8.39 5.31 -22.91
C LYS A 131 -8.22 6.80 -22.56
N GLN A 132 -8.57 7.20 -21.34
CA GLN A 132 -8.40 8.59 -20.87
C GLN A 132 -6.94 8.96 -20.58
N MET A 133 -6.06 7.97 -20.34
CA MET A 133 -4.63 8.19 -20.09
C MET A 133 -3.80 8.26 -21.38
N ARG A 134 -4.36 8.00 -22.54
CA ARG A 134 -3.65 8.13 -23.83
C ARG A 134 -3.25 9.60 -24.06
N ARG A 135 -2.10 9.81 -24.72
CA ARG A 135 -1.59 11.16 -25.03
C ARG A 135 -2.53 11.97 -25.92
N ASP A 136 -3.31 11.30 -26.76
CA ASP A 136 -4.28 11.90 -27.70
C ASP A 136 -5.70 11.96 -27.12
N ALA A 137 -5.90 11.58 -25.85
CA ALA A 137 -7.20 11.68 -25.21
C ALA A 137 -7.52 13.13 -24.83
N THR A 138 -8.79 13.48 -24.89
CA THR A 138 -9.28 14.72 -24.34
C THR A 138 -9.85 14.45 -22.95
N PRO A 139 -9.09 14.74 -21.87
CA PRO A 139 -9.52 14.44 -20.51
C PRO A 139 -10.68 15.36 -20.09
N SER A 140 -11.61 14.83 -19.35
CA SER A 140 -12.67 15.58 -18.69
C SER A 140 -12.75 15.20 -17.21
N LEU A 141 -13.12 16.15 -16.37
CA LEU A 141 -13.31 15.88 -14.95
C LEU A 141 -14.62 15.12 -14.74
N ASN A 142 -14.56 14.06 -13.95
CA ASN A 142 -15.75 13.46 -13.39
C ASN A 142 -16.31 14.35 -12.26
N GLU A 143 -17.45 14.01 -11.70
CA GLU A 143 -18.10 14.78 -10.64
C GLU A 143 -17.17 15.04 -9.43
N LYS A 144 -16.44 14.02 -8.99
CA LYS A 144 -15.47 14.17 -7.89
C LYS A 144 -14.36 15.16 -8.24
N GLY A 145 -13.83 15.08 -9.45
CA GLY A 145 -12.84 16.02 -9.95
C GLY A 145 -13.36 17.46 -10.05
N LEU A 146 -14.63 17.65 -10.45
CA LEU A 146 -15.28 18.95 -10.47
C LEU A 146 -15.40 19.56 -9.06
N ILE A 147 -15.81 18.74 -8.08
CA ILE A 147 -15.88 19.18 -6.67
C ILE A 147 -14.50 19.53 -6.13
N GLN A 148 -13.49 18.69 -6.38
CA GLN A 148 -12.12 18.97 -5.94
C GLN A 148 -11.56 20.25 -6.59
N SER A 149 -11.76 20.42 -7.88
CA SER A 149 -11.37 21.64 -8.61
C SER A 149 -12.08 22.89 -8.04
N PHE A 150 -13.37 22.77 -7.72
CA PHE A 150 -14.11 23.87 -7.09
C PHE A 150 -13.51 24.23 -5.73
N ILE A 151 -13.21 23.24 -4.88
CA ILE A 151 -12.60 23.47 -3.58
C ILE A 151 -11.25 24.16 -3.75
N LEU A 152 -10.36 23.62 -4.60
CA LEU A 152 -9.02 24.19 -4.82
C LEU A 152 -9.08 25.64 -5.29
N ASN A 153 -10.02 25.99 -6.18
CA ASN A 153 -10.22 27.35 -6.67
C ASN A 153 -10.76 28.32 -5.59
N HIS A 154 -11.29 27.80 -4.48
CA HIS A 154 -11.78 28.61 -3.39
C HIS A 154 -10.79 28.78 -2.24
N ILE A 155 -9.63 28.11 -2.31
CA ILE A 155 -8.51 28.28 -1.36
C ILE A 155 -7.73 29.54 -1.75
N ASP A 156 -8.19 30.69 -1.29
CA ASP A 156 -7.62 32.02 -1.62
C ASP A 156 -6.82 32.64 -0.47
N GLY A 157 -6.67 31.92 0.64
CA GLY A 157 -6.01 32.40 1.85
C GLY A 157 -6.83 33.41 2.66
N LYS A 158 -8.10 33.62 2.32
CA LYS A 158 -9.03 34.56 2.99
C LYS A 158 -10.23 33.86 3.58
N ARG A 159 -10.77 32.87 2.88
CA ARG A 159 -11.94 32.08 3.29
C ARG A 159 -11.55 31.00 4.28
N SER A 160 -12.41 30.82 5.27
CA SER A 160 -12.33 29.67 6.17
C SER A 160 -12.78 28.38 5.47
N TRP A 161 -12.43 27.24 6.04
CA TRP A 161 -12.91 25.94 5.56
C TRP A 161 -14.42 25.80 5.65
N ASP A 162 -15.05 26.39 6.66
CA ASP A 162 -16.51 26.40 6.82
C ASP A 162 -17.20 27.16 5.67
N GLU A 163 -16.67 28.32 5.28
CA GLU A 163 -17.21 29.11 4.16
C GLU A 163 -17.03 28.37 2.83
N ILE A 164 -15.90 27.67 2.65
CA ILE A 164 -15.67 26.84 1.47
C ILE A 164 -16.66 25.67 1.45
N ALA A 165 -16.86 24.98 2.58
CA ALA A 165 -17.79 23.86 2.69
C ALA A 165 -19.24 24.29 2.40
N GLU A 166 -19.67 25.45 2.90
CA GLU A 166 -20.98 26.02 2.58
C GLU A 166 -21.15 26.31 1.07
N SER A 167 -20.10 26.87 0.46
CA SER A 167 -20.08 27.15 -0.98
C SER A 167 -20.19 25.87 -1.79
N VAL A 168 -19.49 24.80 -1.37
CA VAL A 168 -19.57 23.47 -2.00
C VAL A 168 -20.98 22.91 -1.91
N MET A 169 -21.58 22.90 -0.71
CA MET A 169 -22.94 22.36 -0.51
C MET A 169 -23.99 23.13 -1.31
N LYS A 170 -23.83 24.45 -1.44
CA LYS A 170 -24.70 25.29 -2.26
C LYS A 170 -24.56 25.01 -3.76
N THR A 171 -23.33 24.79 -4.22
CA THR A 171 -23.04 24.56 -5.67
C THR A 171 -23.36 23.14 -6.11
N PHE A 172 -23.24 22.17 -5.20
CA PHE A 172 -23.51 20.75 -5.45
C PHE A 172 -24.63 20.22 -4.54
N PRO A 173 -25.89 20.69 -4.74
CA PRO A 173 -26.99 20.35 -3.84
C PRO A 173 -27.28 18.84 -3.83
N GLY A 174 -27.53 18.29 -2.63
CA GLY A 174 -27.87 16.89 -2.44
C GLY A 174 -26.70 15.90 -2.52
N LYS A 175 -25.47 16.39 -2.69
CA LYS A 175 -24.27 15.53 -2.74
C LYS A 175 -23.66 15.27 -1.36
N PHE A 176 -23.92 16.11 -0.40
CA PHE A 176 -23.36 16.04 0.96
C PHE A 176 -24.48 16.14 1.97
N ALA A 177 -24.44 15.29 2.97
CA ALA A 177 -25.38 15.35 4.09
C ALA A 177 -24.97 16.41 5.12
N SER A 178 -23.67 16.69 5.23
CA SER A 178 -23.10 17.63 6.18
C SER A 178 -21.80 18.28 5.70
N LYS A 179 -21.33 19.30 6.39
CA LYS A 179 -20.01 19.92 6.14
C LYS A 179 -18.85 18.93 6.37
N GLU A 180 -19.02 18.02 7.34
CA GLU A 180 -18.05 16.97 7.65
C GLU A 180 -17.81 16.06 6.44
N ASP A 181 -18.81 15.81 5.64
CA ASP A 181 -18.65 15.02 4.41
C ASP A 181 -17.82 15.76 3.36
N VAL A 182 -17.94 17.09 3.29
CA VAL A 182 -17.08 17.92 2.45
C VAL A 182 -15.64 17.86 2.94
N PHE A 183 -15.41 17.92 4.26
CA PHE A 183 -14.06 17.85 4.84
C PHE A 183 -13.34 16.54 4.55
N LYS A 184 -14.05 15.43 4.41
CA LYS A 184 -13.44 14.15 3.96
C LYS A 184 -12.81 14.24 2.55
N ILE A 185 -13.32 15.13 1.70
CA ILE A 185 -12.72 15.40 0.38
C ILE A 185 -11.55 16.38 0.49
N VAL A 186 -11.60 17.31 1.43
CA VAL A 186 -10.57 18.34 1.64
C VAL A 186 -9.29 17.75 2.22
N LEU A 187 -9.38 16.80 3.15
CA LEU A 187 -8.22 16.21 3.82
C LEU A 187 -7.13 15.71 2.84
N PRO A 188 -7.46 14.95 1.78
CA PRO A 188 -6.45 14.55 0.79
C PRO A 188 -5.84 15.71 0.00
N LEU A 189 -6.53 16.87 -0.04
CA LEU A 189 -6.05 18.05 -0.74
C LEU A 189 -5.09 18.91 0.11
N SER A 190 -4.91 18.57 1.38
CA SER A 190 -4.00 19.29 2.30
C SER A 190 -2.54 19.28 1.81
N ASN A 191 -2.15 18.28 1.01
CA ASN A 191 -0.81 18.20 0.40
C ASN A 191 -0.53 19.34 -0.60
N PHE A 192 -1.56 20.06 -1.06
CA PHE A 192 -1.42 21.22 -1.93
C PHE A 192 -1.38 22.55 -1.17
N LEU A 193 -1.51 22.52 0.15
CA LEU A 193 -1.48 23.72 0.98
C LEU A 193 -0.03 24.08 1.30
N LYS A 194 0.23 25.40 1.40
CA LYS A 194 1.51 25.86 1.97
C LYS A 194 1.55 25.46 3.44
N GLY A 195 2.57 24.71 3.86
CA GLY A 195 2.89 24.54 5.27
C GLY A 195 3.22 25.92 5.89
N ASN A 196 2.65 26.22 7.02
CA ASN A 196 3.08 27.35 7.86
C ASN A 196 4.42 27.03 8.50
#